data_a21b172639aa5feecd4e5f356adb9c11
#
_entry.id   a21b172639aa5feecd4e5f356adb9c11
#
_cell.length_a   1.000
_cell.length_b   1.000
_cell.length_c   1.000
_cell.angle_alpha   90.00
_cell.angle_beta   90.00
_cell.angle_gamma   90.00
#
_symmetry.space_group_name_H-M   'P 1'
#
loop_
_entity.id
_entity.type
_entity.pdbx_description
1 polymer ?
#
loop_
_entity_poly.entity_id
_entity_poly.type
_entity_poly.pdbx_seq_one_letter_code
_entity_poly.pdbx_strand_id
1 'polypeptide(L)'
;MLISQGALCAKDYNASLFGIKSDGITLNTQSIQRAIDFISEKGGGKLKFYVGRYLTGSVQLKSNVSIELNEGAVLVGTPSIYDYVGANGMKALIVADGQQNIGVSGKGVIEG
;
A
#
# COMPACT_ATOMS: atom_id res chain seq x y z
N MET A 1 -11.90 -14.94 25.98
CA MET A 1 -11.79 -14.72 25.33
C MET A 1 -11.83 -14.43 24.48
N LEU A 2 -11.59 -14.24 24.38
CA LEU A 2 -11.53 -13.95 23.52
C LEU A 2 -11.39 -13.57 22.63
N ILE A 3 -11.20 -13.53 22.43
CA ILE A 3 -11.15 -13.26 21.55
C ILE A 3 -10.85 -12.86 20.73
N SER A 4 -10.56 -12.86 20.61
CA SER A 4 -10.29 -12.55 19.84
C SER A 4 -10.22 -12.12 19.04
N GLN A 5 -10.30 -12.10 19.10
CA GLN A 5 -10.41 -11.80 18.21
C GLN A 5 -10.08 -10.99 17.65
N GLY A 6 -9.56 -10.89 18.02
CA GLY A 6 -9.20 -9.99 17.67
C GLY A 6 -8.92 -9.64 16.61
N ALA A 7 -8.57 -10.24 16.66
CA ALA A 7 -8.35 -10.00 15.73
C ALA A 7 -8.91 -9.61 14.79
N LEU A 8 -9.44 -10.00 14.89
CA LEU A 8 -10.18 -9.49 14.07
C LEU A 8 -9.93 -8.15 13.82
N CYS A 9 -9.23 -7.56 14.59
CA CYS A 9 -9.10 -6.20 14.51
C CYS A 9 -8.02 -5.83 13.61
N ALA A 10 -8.36 -5.58 12.43
CA ALA A 10 -7.45 -4.99 11.52
C ALA A 10 -7.02 -3.68 12.09
N LYS A 11 -5.77 -3.52 12.39
CA LYS A 11 -5.24 -2.25 12.82
C LYS A 11 -5.09 -1.31 11.66
N ASP A 12 -5.22 -0.04 11.95
CA ASP A 12 -4.96 1.02 10.97
C ASP A 12 -3.56 1.56 11.20
N TYR A 13 -2.82 1.67 10.11
CA TYR A 13 -1.45 2.21 10.15
C TYR A 13 -1.39 3.41 9.23
N ASN A 14 -0.88 4.53 9.75
CA ASN A 14 -0.71 5.72 8.94
C ASN A 14 0.58 5.58 8.14
N ALA A 15 0.52 5.83 6.83
CA ALA A 15 1.68 5.71 5.95
C ALA A 15 2.86 6.54 6.44
N SER A 16 2.60 7.70 7.02
CA SER A 16 3.66 8.58 7.49
C SER A 16 4.53 7.95 8.58
N LEU A 17 4.00 6.95 9.29
CA LEU A 17 4.77 6.27 10.34
C LEU A 17 5.90 5.42 9.75
N PHE A 18 5.87 5.14 8.47
CA PHE A 18 6.87 4.32 7.81
C PHE A 18 7.83 5.16 6.96
N GLY A 19 7.79 6.47 7.12
CA GLY A 19 8.66 7.34 6.34
C GLY A 19 8.20 7.55 4.91
N ILE A 20 6.95 7.21 4.61
CA ILE A 20 6.39 7.41 3.28
C ILE A 20 6.10 8.90 3.10
N LYS A 21 6.64 9.49 2.04
CA LYS A 21 6.57 10.94 1.81
C LYS A 21 5.48 11.30 0.82
N SER A 22 4.74 12.35 1.14
CA SER A 22 3.61 12.80 0.33
C SER A 22 3.95 14.02 -0.52
N ASP A 23 5.20 14.14 -0.94
CA ASP A 23 5.70 15.32 -1.64
C ASP A 23 5.65 15.21 -3.17
N GLY A 24 5.27 14.05 -3.69
CA GLY A 24 5.21 13.82 -5.13
C GLY A 24 6.58 13.70 -5.79
N ILE A 25 7.65 13.73 -5.01
CA ILE A 25 9.03 13.73 -5.50
C ILE A 25 9.80 12.53 -5.02
N THR A 26 9.69 12.21 -3.73
CA THR A 26 10.43 11.10 -3.12
C THR A 26 9.82 9.78 -3.57
N LEU A 27 10.67 8.88 -4.03
CA LEU A 27 10.21 7.55 -4.45
C LEU A 27 9.99 6.69 -3.21
N ASN A 28 8.77 6.20 -3.05
CA ASN A 28 8.34 5.52 -1.84
C ASN A 28 8.24 4.00 -1.98
N THR A 29 8.68 3.44 -3.09
CA THR A 29 8.47 2.02 -3.38
C THR A 29 8.92 1.13 -2.22
N GLN A 30 10.13 1.31 -1.75
CA GLN A 30 10.67 0.48 -0.68
C GLN A 30 9.98 0.75 0.66
N SER A 31 9.67 2.00 0.93
CA SER A 31 9.01 2.35 2.20
C SER A 31 7.61 1.76 2.26
N ILE A 32 6.87 1.84 1.16
CA ILE A 32 5.54 1.25 1.10
C ILE A 32 5.61 -0.27 1.20
N GLN A 33 6.57 -0.88 0.50
CA GLN A 33 6.72 -2.33 0.55
C GLN A 33 7.07 -2.80 1.97
N ARG A 34 7.96 -2.08 2.66
CA ARG A 34 8.29 -2.42 4.04
C ARG A 34 7.09 -2.29 4.96
N ALA A 35 6.25 -1.27 4.73
CA ALA A 35 5.04 -1.09 5.52
C ALA A 35 4.09 -2.26 5.31
N ILE A 36 3.88 -2.67 4.08
CA ILE A 36 3.02 -3.79 3.75
C ILE A 36 3.54 -5.07 4.42
N ASP A 37 4.84 -5.32 4.29
CA ASP A 37 5.45 -6.51 4.87
C ASP A 37 5.32 -6.52 6.40
N PHE A 38 5.55 -5.38 7.02
CA PHE A 38 5.44 -5.23 8.46
C PHE A 38 4.01 -5.52 8.93
N ILE A 39 3.03 -4.93 8.27
CA ILE A 39 1.62 -5.11 8.63
C ILE A 39 1.21 -6.57 8.47
N SER A 40 1.64 -7.20 7.39
CA SER A 40 1.35 -8.61 7.17
C SER A 40 1.95 -9.48 8.27
N GLU A 41 3.18 -9.19 8.69
CA GLU A 41 3.82 -9.94 9.76
C GLU A 41 3.14 -9.76 11.10
N LYS A 42 2.50 -8.63 11.31
CA LYS A 42 1.81 -8.34 12.56
C LYS A 42 0.36 -8.87 12.58
N GLY A 43 -0.01 -9.64 11.60
CA GLY A 43 -1.34 -10.24 11.56
C GLY A 43 -2.31 -9.54 10.63
N GLY A 44 -1.85 -8.51 9.94
CA GLY A 44 -2.69 -7.81 8.99
C GLY A 44 -3.17 -6.47 9.47
N GLY A 45 -3.74 -5.72 8.56
CA GLY A 45 -4.26 -4.40 8.87
C GLY A 45 -4.41 -3.56 7.63
N LYS A 46 -4.61 -2.28 7.83
CA LYS A 46 -4.88 -1.32 6.77
C LYS A 46 -3.82 -0.24 6.78
N LEU A 47 -3.20 -0.01 5.64
CA LEU A 47 -2.24 1.07 5.46
C LEU A 47 -2.99 2.26 4.88
N LYS A 48 -3.08 3.34 5.64
CA LYS A 48 -3.88 4.50 5.27
C LYS A 48 -3.01 5.63 4.76
N PHE A 49 -3.38 6.15 3.60
CA PHE A 49 -2.71 7.29 2.99
C PHE A 49 -3.65 8.48 3.08
N TYR A 50 -3.16 9.56 3.64
CA TYR A 50 -3.93 10.80 3.76
C TYR A 50 -3.56 11.75 2.63
N VAL A 51 -4.09 12.97 2.67
CA VAL A 51 -3.93 13.93 1.59
C VAL A 51 -2.45 14.10 1.19
N GLY A 52 -2.17 14.10 -0.08
CA GLY A 52 -0.82 14.27 -0.61
C GLY A 52 -0.60 13.43 -1.85
N ARG A 53 0.58 13.59 -2.45
CA ARG A 53 0.96 12.86 -3.65
C ARG A 53 2.11 11.92 -3.30
N TYR A 54 1.90 10.64 -3.54
CA TYR A 54 2.84 9.60 -3.14
C TYR A 54 3.42 8.94 -4.39
N LEU A 55 4.65 9.29 -4.72
CA LEU A 55 5.32 8.72 -5.89
C LEU A 55 5.84 7.34 -5.54
N THR A 56 5.53 6.35 -6.35
CA THR A 56 5.97 4.98 -6.08
C THR A 56 6.08 4.18 -7.38
N GLY A 57 6.91 3.17 -7.36
CA GLY A 57 6.87 2.13 -8.37
C GLY A 57 5.91 1.04 -7.94
N SER A 58 6.04 -0.14 -8.49
CA SER A 58 5.15 -1.25 -8.20
C SER A 58 5.38 -1.78 -6.79
N VAL A 59 4.29 -2.03 -6.07
CA VAL A 59 4.35 -2.65 -4.75
C VAL A 59 3.48 -3.90 -4.75
N GLN A 60 3.84 -4.87 -3.91
CA GLN A 60 3.11 -6.13 -3.82
C GLN A 60 2.36 -6.18 -2.51
N LEU A 61 1.05 -6.37 -2.61
CA LEU A 61 0.24 -6.59 -1.42
C LEU A 61 0.49 -7.98 -0.87
N LYS A 62 0.44 -8.08 0.44
CA LYS A 62 0.56 -9.36 1.13
C LYS A 62 -0.77 -9.69 1.78
N SER A 63 -0.96 -10.96 2.11
CA SER A 63 -2.20 -11.41 2.71
C SER A 63 -2.55 -10.62 3.96
N ASN A 64 -3.83 -10.31 4.09
CA ASN A 64 -4.40 -9.60 5.22
C ASN A 64 -4.02 -8.12 5.31
N VAL A 65 -3.48 -7.56 4.23
CA VAL A 65 -3.13 -6.14 4.18
C VAL A 65 -4.00 -5.44 3.16
N SER A 66 -4.59 -4.32 3.56
CA SER A 66 -5.37 -3.47 2.67
C SER A 66 -4.74 -2.09 2.61
N ILE A 67 -4.93 -1.42 1.49
CA ILE A 67 -4.51 -0.03 1.33
C ILE A 67 -5.76 0.82 1.25
N GLU A 68 -5.80 1.89 2.02
CA GLU A 68 -6.89 2.85 1.96
C GLU A 68 -6.34 4.21 1.56
N LEU A 69 -6.82 4.74 0.44
CA LEU A 69 -6.46 6.06 -0.02
C LEU A 69 -7.59 7.00 0.35
N ASN A 70 -7.36 7.85 1.31
CA ASN A 70 -8.38 8.79 1.74
C ASN A 70 -8.54 9.91 0.73
N GLU A 71 -9.59 10.68 0.86
CA GLU A 71 -9.85 11.78 -0.07
C GLU A 71 -8.67 12.73 -0.12
N GLY A 72 -8.22 13.07 -1.30
CA GLY A 72 -7.04 13.91 -1.49
C GLY A 72 -5.73 13.15 -1.56
N ALA A 73 -5.71 11.86 -1.28
CA ALA A 73 -4.51 11.05 -1.45
C ALA A 73 -4.39 10.60 -2.90
N VAL A 74 -3.23 10.78 -3.49
CA VAL A 74 -2.97 10.37 -4.86
C VAL A 74 -1.73 9.50 -4.88
N LEU A 75 -1.87 8.29 -5.37
CA LEU A 75 -0.75 7.38 -5.54
C LEU A 75 -0.30 7.52 -6.98
N VAL A 76 0.92 8.01 -7.18
CA VAL A 76 1.43 8.36 -8.50
C VAL A 76 2.48 7.37 -8.93
N GLY A 77 2.28 6.74 -10.09
CA GLY A 77 3.27 5.82 -10.64
C GLY A 77 4.47 6.56 -11.21
N THR A 78 5.66 6.08 -10.88
CA THR A 78 6.86 6.64 -11.45
C THR A 78 6.90 6.39 -12.96
N PRO A 79 7.45 7.30 -13.75
CA PRO A 79 7.56 7.07 -15.19
C PRO A 79 8.61 6.02 -15.58
N SER A 80 9.49 5.64 -14.66
CA SER A 80 10.54 4.67 -14.97
C SER A 80 9.99 3.26 -15.05
N ILE A 81 10.26 2.56 -16.14
CA ILE A 81 9.81 1.17 -16.27
C ILE A 81 10.57 0.24 -15.34
N TYR A 82 11.74 0.66 -14.85
CA TYR A 82 12.53 -0.17 -13.97
C TYR A 82 11.96 -0.22 -12.55
N ASP A 83 11.01 0.66 -12.25
CA ASP A 83 10.38 0.69 -10.93
C ASP A 83 9.10 -0.15 -10.88
N TYR A 84 8.80 -0.86 -11.97
CA TYR A 84 7.58 -1.66 -12.03
C TYR A 84 7.91 -3.14 -12.12
N VAL A 85 7.11 -3.93 -11.43
CA VAL A 85 7.17 -5.38 -11.48
C VAL A 85 5.81 -5.83 -11.97
N GLY A 86 5.78 -6.67 -12.97
CA GLY A 86 4.50 -7.14 -13.47
C GLY A 86 4.68 -8.31 -14.40
N ALA A 87 3.64 -9.10 -14.53
CA ALA A 87 3.66 -10.23 -15.44
C ALA A 87 3.49 -9.73 -16.86
N ASN A 88 4.16 -10.41 -17.79
CA ASN A 88 3.97 -10.15 -19.21
C ASN A 88 4.31 -8.73 -19.65
N GLY A 89 5.23 -8.10 -18.94
CA GLY A 89 5.66 -6.77 -19.30
C GLY A 89 4.66 -5.68 -19.00
N MET A 90 3.59 -5.99 -18.28
CA MET A 90 2.60 -5.00 -17.93
C MET A 90 3.06 -4.20 -16.73
N LYS A 91 2.79 -2.91 -16.77
CA LYS A 91 3.03 -2.06 -15.62
C LYS A 91 1.84 -2.19 -14.69
N ALA A 92 2.10 -2.54 -13.46
CA ALA A 92 1.07 -2.60 -12.43
C ALA A 92 1.60 -1.94 -11.19
N LEU A 93 0.88 -0.92 -10.72
CA LEU A 93 1.31 -0.18 -9.55
C LEU A 93 1.10 -0.98 -8.29
N ILE A 94 0.00 -1.70 -8.19
CA ILE A 94 -0.28 -2.56 -7.07
C ILE A 94 -0.49 -3.97 -7.59
N VAL A 95 0.29 -4.90 -7.06
CA VAL A 95 0.27 -6.29 -7.49
C VAL A 95 -0.08 -7.18 -6.32
N ALA A 96 -0.93 -8.16 -6.56
CA ALA A 96 -1.26 -9.15 -5.54
C ALA A 96 -1.35 -10.50 -6.22
N ASP A 97 -0.43 -11.39 -5.88
CA ASP A 97 -0.34 -12.68 -6.54
C ASP A 97 -0.40 -13.77 -5.47
N GLY A 98 -1.45 -14.57 -5.52
CA GLY A 98 -1.64 -15.66 -4.56
C GLY A 98 -1.93 -15.21 -3.14
N GLN A 99 -2.24 -13.94 -2.93
CA GLN A 99 -2.51 -13.40 -1.61
C GLN A 99 -4.01 -13.41 -1.31
N GLN A 100 -4.35 -13.49 -0.04
CA GLN A 100 -5.74 -13.55 0.39
C GLN A 100 -6.07 -12.37 1.29
N ASN A 101 -7.33 -11.98 1.28
CA ASN A 101 -7.84 -10.97 2.20
C ASN A 101 -7.13 -9.63 2.03
N ILE A 102 -7.08 -9.19 0.78
CA ILE A 102 -6.42 -7.94 0.42
C ILE A 102 -7.44 -6.99 -0.19
N GLY A 103 -7.09 -5.72 -0.26
CA GLY A 103 -7.96 -4.75 -0.89
C GLY A 103 -7.33 -3.39 -1.04
N VAL A 104 -7.95 -2.59 -1.91
CA VAL A 104 -7.63 -1.18 -2.07
C VAL A 104 -8.95 -0.44 -2.03
N SER A 105 -9.07 0.55 -1.18
CA SER A 105 -10.33 1.24 -0.99
C SER A 105 -10.11 2.73 -0.75
N GLY A 106 -11.20 3.44 -0.57
CA GLY A 106 -11.17 4.85 -0.24
C GLY A 106 -11.51 5.73 -1.43
N LYS A 107 -11.46 7.04 -1.20
CA LYS A 107 -11.84 8.02 -2.22
C LYS A 107 -10.65 8.68 -2.88
N GLY A 108 -9.46 8.18 -2.63
CA GLY A 108 -8.26 8.69 -3.28
C GLY A 108 -8.14 8.19 -4.70
N VAL A 109 -7.04 8.56 -5.34
CA VAL A 109 -6.83 8.31 -6.77
C VAL A 109 -5.51 7.59 -6.98
N ILE A 110 -5.48 6.71 -7.97
CA ILE A 110 -4.26 6.09 -8.44
C ILE A 110 -3.99 6.59 -9.84
N GLU A 111 -2.83 7.20 -10.05
CA GLU A 111 -2.39 7.67 -11.36
C GLU A 111 -1.21 6.82 -11.80
N GLY A 112 -1.35 6.21 -12.94
CA GLY A 112 -0.30 5.35 -13.47
C GLY A 112 0.61 5.99 -14.49
#